data_3c60e7a915b169131f4f5151c45a9695
#
_entry.id   3c60e7a915b169131f4f5151c45a9695
#
_cell.length_a   1.000
_cell.length_b   1.000
_cell.length_c   1.000
_cell.angle_alpha   90.00
_cell.angle_beta   90.00
_cell.angle_gamma   90.00
#
_symmetry.space_group_name_H-M   'P 1'
#
loop_
_entity.id
_entity.type
_entity.pdbx_description
1 polymer ?
#
loop_
_entity_poly.entity_id
_entity_poly.type
_entity_poly.pdbx_seq_one_letter_code
_entity_poly.pdbx_strand_id
1 'polypeptide(L)'
;IVAIHGVFDSGRDRLVFDVGHQCYAHKILTGRNAAMETLRSFGGLAGYPKPTESDTDAFIAGHASNSVSVALGMARVRTLQHKDYSVLALIGDGALTGGLAYEGLSDAGDSKEPLIVILNDNGMSITKSVGGVADHLARQRLKPQYLRFKRGYRKVMGATALGRGIYKVTHKVKTAIKETLLPCSLFEDMGFTYLGPVDGHDVKRLTRLLKYARDLKGPVLLHVRTVKGKGYTPAERNPDQFHGVGRFCVETGEVLKGGGTNFSAVFGQTLCKMAEEDPRLCAITAAMQGGTGLNTFAARFPDRFFDVGIAEGHAVAMSAGMAKQGMIPVFAVYSSFLQRAYDMLIHDVALQGLHVVFAIDRAGLVG
;
A
#
# COMPACT_ATOMS: atom_id res chain seq x y z
N ILE A 1 0.53 9.55 10.66
CA ILE A 1 1.90 9.84 11.14
C ILE A 1 1.84 10.57 12.49
N VAL A 2 1.19 11.73 12.62
CA VAL A 2 1.11 12.50 13.89
C VAL A 2 0.63 11.63 15.07
N ALA A 3 -0.40 10.80 14.88
CA ALA A 3 -0.88 9.90 15.93
C ALA A 3 0.14 8.83 16.33
N ILE A 4 0.96 8.35 15.37
CA ILE A 4 2.06 7.40 15.65
C ILE A 4 3.10 8.06 16.54
N HIS A 5 3.59 9.26 16.18
CA HIS A 5 4.55 10.02 16.98
C HIS A 5 4.01 10.46 18.37
N GLY A 6 2.68 10.55 18.52
CA GLY A 6 2.03 10.80 19.82
C GLY A 6 2.01 9.58 20.76
N VAL A 7 2.45 8.40 20.30
CA VAL A 7 2.42 7.15 21.07
C VAL A 7 3.77 6.45 21.11
N PHE A 8 4.53 6.50 20.02
CA PHE A 8 5.79 5.78 19.83
C PHE A 8 6.94 6.77 19.65
N ASP A 9 8.07 6.41 20.19
CA ASP A 9 9.33 7.14 20.05
C ASP A 9 10.13 6.55 18.89
N SER A 10 10.25 7.26 17.78
CA SER A 10 10.96 6.78 16.58
C SER A 10 12.48 6.62 16.77
N GLY A 11 13.08 7.18 17.82
CA GLY A 11 14.46 6.90 18.20
C GLY A 11 14.64 5.52 18.83
N ARG A 12 13.60 5.03 19.51
CA ARG A 12 13.57 3.73 20.18
C ARG A 12 12.77 2.68 19.40
N ASP A 13 11.53 3.01 19.05
CA ASP A 13 10.60 2.14 18.34
C ASP A 13 10.97 2.09 16.84
N ARG A 14 10.58 1.04 16.14
CA ARG A 14 10.91 0.83 14.74
C ARG A 14 9.67 1.04 13.88
N LEU A 15 9.65 2.13 13.13
CA LEU A 15 8.59 2.44 12.15
C LEU A 15 9.12 2.16 10.74
N VAL A 16 8.59 1.10 10.11
CA VAL A 16 8.91 0.70 8.74
C VAL A 16 7.83 1.21 7.80
N PHE A 17 8.22 2.01 6.82
CA PHE A 17 7.31 2.53 5.80
C PHE A 17 7.30 1.63 4.57
N ASP A 18 6.12 1.33 4.06
CA ASP A 18 5.95 0.72 2.75
C ASP A 18 5.93 1.80 1.66
N VAL A 19 6.72 1.65 0.61
CA VAL A 19 7.05 2.69 -0.37
C VAL A 19 7.71 3.91 0.27
N GLY A 20 7.08 4.51 1.28
CA GLY A 20 7.61 5.62 2.06
C GLY A 20 7.21 7.01 1.60
N HIS A 21 6.32 7.15 0.62
CA HIS A 21 5.81 8.45 0.18
C HIS A 21 5.02 9.21 1.27
N GLN A 22 4.64 8.53 2.36
CA GLN A 22 3.95 9.13 3.52
C GLN A 22 4.92 9.74 4.55
N CYS A 23 6.24 9.66 4.33
CA CYS A 23 7.26 9.96 5.35
C CYS A 23 7.49 11.46 5.60
N TYR A 24 6.95 12.37 4.81
CA TYR A 24 7.27 13.80 4.96
C TYR A 24 6.90 14.36 6.32
N ALA A 25 5.71 14.03 6.84
CA ALA A 25 5.32 14.40 8.20
C ALA A 25 6.24 13.78 9.25
N HIS A 26 6.74 12.55 9.05
CA HIS A 26 7.72 11.93 9.91
C HIS A 26 9.05 12.70 9.90
N LYS A 27 9.56 13.06 8.72
CA LYS A 27 10.80 13.84 8.58
C LYS A 27 10.70 15.20 9.28
N ILE A 28 9.57 15.90 9.12
CA ILE A 28 9.29 17.17 9.81
C ILE A 28 9.29 16.99 11.32
N LEU A 29 8.56 16.00 11.85
CA LEU A 29 8.45 15.74 13.28
C LEU A 29 9.75 15.25 13.93
N THR A 30 10.69 14.76 13.13
CA THR A 30 12.01 14.29 13.56
C THR A 30 13.15 15.29 13.29
N GLY A 31 12.79 16.59 13.18
CA GLY A 31 13.75 17.70 13.15
C GLY A 31 14.27 18.09 11.78
N ARG A 32 13.76 17.48 10.67
CA ARG A 32 14.22 17.76 9.31
C ARG A 32 13.38 18.81 8.57
N ASN A 33 12.59 19.63 9.29
CA ASN A 33 11.72 20.62 8.67
C ASN A 33 12.48 21.64 7.81
N ALA A 34 13.59 22.19 8.31
CA ALA A 34 14.41 23.16 7.56
C ALA A 34 15.03 22.56 6.29
N ALA A 35 15.34 21.27 6.29
CA ALA A 35 15.91 20.59 5.14
C ALA A 35 14.88 20.28 4.04
N MET A 36 13.58 20.48 4.27
CA MET A 36 12.53 20.21 3.27
C MET A 36 12.66 21.03 1.99
N GLU A 37 13.33 22.18 2.05
CA GLU A 37 13.62 23.00 0.85
C GLU A 37 14.55 22.27 -0.14
N THR A 38 15.37 21.35 0.35
CA THR A 38 16.31 20.56 -0.46
C THR A 38 15.75 19.20 -0.87
N LEU A 39 14.45 18.97 -0.64
CA LEU A 39 13.82 17.68 -0.91
C LEU A 39 14.03 17.23 -2.37
N ARG A 40 14.56 16.00 -2.54
CA ARG A 40 14.89 15.40 -3.84
C ARG A 40 15.91 16.15 -4.67
N SER A 41 16.69 17.04 -4.06
CA SER A 41 17.85 17.67 -4.70
C SER A 41 19.11 16.85 -4.46
N PHE A 42 20.09 16.97 -5.35
CA PHE A 42 21.40 16.32 -5.18
C PHE A 42 22.07 16.77 -3.87
N GLY A 43 22.46 15.84 -3.04
CA GLY A 43 23.02 16.11 -1.71
C GLY A 43 21.99 16.61 -0.67
N GLY A 44 20.73 16.76 -1.05
CA GLY A 44 19.65 17.18 -0.18
C GLY A 44 18.87 16.03 0.46
N LEU A 45 17.68 16.36 0.99
CA LEU A 45 16.82 15.41 1.69
C LEU A 45 16.21 14.40 0.71
N ALA A 46 16.34 13.10 1.01
CA ALA A 46 15.73 12.04 0.19
C ALA A 46 14.21 12.07 0.26
N GLY A 47 13.57 11.68 -0.83
CA GLY A 47 12.10 11.61 -0.94
C GLY A 47 11.45 10.48 -0.12
N TYR A 48 12.25 9.56 0.44
CA TYR A 48 11.83 8.40 1.22
C TYR A 48 12.64 8.31 2.51
N PRO A 49 12.22 7.48 3.49
CA PRO A 49 13.04 7.18 4.67
C PRO A 49 14.40 6.63 4.27
N LYS A 50 15.45 7.14 4.93
CA LYS A 50 16.83 6.77 4.64
C LYS A 50 17.64 6.77 5.95
N PRO A 51 18.08 5.61 6.47
CA PRO A 51 18.80 5.51 7.74
C PRO A 51 20.08 6.36 7.81
N THR A 52 20.70 6.67 6.67
CA THR A 52 21.88 7.55 6.61
C THR A 52 21.54 9.04 6.82
N GLU A 53 20.26 9.42 6.82
CA GLU A 53 19.81 10.79 7.14
C GLU A 53 19.45 10.96 8.60
N SER A 54 18.91 9.91 9.23
CA SER A 54 18.45 9.98 10.63
C SER A 54 18.27 8.58 11.20
N ASP A 55 18.68 8.40 12.45
CA ASP A 55 18.47 7.17 13.23
C ASP A 55 16.98 6.87 13.48
N THR A 56 16.10 7.85 13.25
CA THR A 56 14.64 7.67 13.32
C THR A 56 14.06 6.98 12.10
N ASP A 57 14.79 6.91 10.99
CA ASP A 57 14.43 6.16 9.79
C ASP A 57 14.88 4.69 9.95
N ALA A 58 14.00 3.84 10.48
CA ALA A 58 14.35 2.47 10.86
C ALA A 58 14.82 1.59 9.69
N PHE A 59 14.38 1.87 8.46
CA PHE A 59 14.74 1.12 7.26
C PHE A 59 14.63 2.00 6.01
N ILE A 60 15.44 1.68 4.99
CA ILE A 60 15.32 2.33 3.68
C ILE A 60 14.00 1.97 3.03
N ALA A 61 13.33 2.93 2.38
CA ALA A 61 12.10 2.70 1.65
C ALA A 61 12.22 3.14 0.20
N GLY A 62 11.17 2.86 -0.62
CA GLY A 62 11.10 3.14 -2.06
C GLY A 62 10.34 2.05 -2.80
N HIS A 63 10.52 0.79 -2.44
CA HIS A 63 9.79 -0.35 -3.03
C HIS A 63 8.55 -0.68 -2.19
N ALA A 64 7.48 -1.14 -2.88
CA ALA A 64 6.23 -1.53 -2.25
C ALA A 64 6.28 -2.95 -1.69
N SER A 65 5.39 -3.26 -0.75
CA SER A 65 5.03 -4.60 -0.27
C SER A 65 6.03 -5.30 0.63
N ASN A 66 7.18 -4.69 0.98
CA ASN A 66 8.22 -5.32 1.81
C ASN A 66 8.15 -4.95 3.31
N SER A 67 7.38 -3.93 3.68
CA SER A 67 7.39 -3.38 5.03
C SER A 67 7.03 -4.37 6.12
N VAL A 68 6.05 -5.25 5.86
CA VAL A 68 5.58 -6.25 6.84
C VAL A 68 6.68 -7.27 7.11
N SER A 69 7.33 -7.79 6.07
CA SER A 69 8.43 -8.76 6.20
C SER A 69 9.62 -8.16 6.95
N VAL A 70 10.01 -6.93 6.62
CA VAL A 70 11.09 -6.20 7.32
C VAL A 70 10.75 -5.98 8.80
N ALA A 71 9.54 -5.50 9.07
CA ALA A 71 9.08 -5.27 10.43
C ALA A 71 9.00 -6.57 11.25
N LEU A 72 8.55 -7.68 10.65
CA LEU A 72 8.54 -8.99 11.29
C LEU A 72 9.96 -9.45 11.66
N GLY A 73 10.93 -9.28 10.77
CA GLY A 73 12.32 -9.56 11.07
C GLY A 73 12.84 -8.76 12.26
N MET A 74 12.52 -7.46 12.33
CA MET A 74 12.87 -6.60 13.48
C MET A 74 12.17 -7.04 14.77
N ALA A 75 10.89 -7.45 14.69
CA ALA A 75 10.14 -7.93 15.85
C ALA A 75 10.74 -9.23 16.41
N ARG A 76 11.10 -10.18 15.56
CA ARG A 76 11.78 -11.42 15.96
C ARG A 76 13.10 -11.16 16.65
N VAL A 77 13.93 -10.26 16.10
CA VAL A 77 15.21 -9.88 16.72
C VAL A 77 14.99 -9.21 18.09
N ARG A 78 13.99 -8.33 18.22
CA ARG A 78 13.60 -7.75 19.50
C ARG A 78 13.30 -8.83 20.54
N THR A 79 12.50 -9.84 20.17
CA THR A 79 12.12 -10.95 21.06
C THR A 79 13.33 -11.81 21.43
N LEU A 80 14.14 -12.19 20.45
CA LEU A 80 15.37 -12.99 20.66
C LEU A 80 16.40 -12.25 21.55
N GLN A 81 16.49 -10.94 21.47
CA GLN A 81 17.39 -10.12 22.26
C GLN A 81 16.79 -9.62 23.59
N HIS A 82 15.53 -10.04 23.90
CA HIS A 82 14.81 -9.59 25.11
C HIS A 82 14.74 -8.05 25.24
N LYS A 83 14.65 -7.35 24.10
CA LYS A 83 14.52 -5.90 24.06
C LYS A 83 13.06 -5.47 24.17
N ASP A 84 12.86 -4.25 24.68
CA ASP A 84 11.53 -3.66 24.87
C ASP A 84 11.37 -2.41 23.99
N TYR A 85 11.03 -2.60 22.72
CA TYR A 85 10.62 -1.55 21.79
C TYR A 85 9.48 -2.07 20.89
N SER A 86 8.66 -1.15 20.41
CA SER A 86 7.58 -1.49 19.48
C SER A 86 8.10 -1.55 18.06
N VAL A 87 7.47 -2.43 17.25
CA VAL A 87 7.72 -2.51 15.80
C VAL A 87 6.42 -2.28 15.06
N LEU A 88 6.45 -1.34 14.10
CA LEU A 88 5.30 -0.94 13.30
C LEU A 88 5.65 -1.03 11.81
N ALA A 89 4.71 -1.55 11.01
CA ALA A 89 4.73 -1.43 9.55
C ALA A 89 3.58 -0.52 9.12
N LEU A 90 3.84 0.50 8.31
CA LEU A 90 2.83 1.35 7.69
C LEU A 90 2.74 1.01 6.21
N ILE A 91 1.66 0.35 5.80
CA ILE A 91 1.43 -0.11 4.43
C ILE A 91 0.17 0.53 3.84
N GLY A 92 0.22 0.93 2.57
CA GLY A 92 -0.94 1.38 1.81
C GLY A 92 -1.74 0.23 1.19
N ASP A 93 -3.02 0.46 0.91
CA ASP A 93 -3.91 -0.52 0.27
C ASP A 93 -3.42 -0.94 -1.13
N GLY A 94 -2.79 -0.03 -1.89
CA GLY A 94 -2.14 -0.37 -3.15
C GLY A 94 -0.95 -1.30 -2.97
N ALA A 95 -0.07 -1.04 -2.02
CA ALA A 95 1.09 -1.89 -1.72
C ALA A 95 0.69 -3.26 -1.14
N LEU A 96 -0.46 -3.33 -0.49
CA LEU A 96 -1.03 -4.58 0.02
C LEU A 96 -1.41 -5.56 -1.11
N THR A 97 -1.57 -5.11 -2.36
CA THR A 97 -1.86 -6.01 -3.49
C THR A 97 -0.67 -6.84 -3.95
N GLY A 98 0.56 -6.51 -3.54
CA GLY A 98 1.76 -7.26 -3.90
C GLY A 98 1.92 -8.56 -3.11
N GLY A 99 2.41 -9.63 -3.78
CA GLY A 99 2.54 -10.96 -3.21
C GLY A 99 3.37 -11.01 -1.92
N LEU A 100 4.51 -10.31 -1.88
CA LEU A 100 5.38 -10.26 -0.71
C LEU A 100 4.68 -9.72 0.55
N ALA A 101 3.70 -8.82 0.39
CA ALA A 101 2.90 -8.35 1.53
C ALA A 101 2.07 -9.49 2.15
N TYR A 102 1.51 -10.39 1.31
CA TYR A 102 0.78 -11.57 1.78
C TYR A 102 1.68 -12.60 2.45
N GLU A 103 2.85 -12.84 1.88
CA GLU A 103 3.85 -13.72 2.49
C GLU A 103 4.23 -13.20 3.89
N GLY A 104 4.53 -11.90 3.98
CA GLY A 104 4.83 -11.25 5.25
C GLY A 104 3.67 -11.26 6.26
N LEU A 105 2.44 -11.04 5.81
CA LEU A 105 1.25 -11.10 6.66
C LEU A 105 0.97 -12.53 7.14
N SER A 106 1.09 -13.53 6.26
CA SER A 106 0.87 -14.93 6.61
C SER A 106 1.84 -15.38 7.70
N ASP A 107 3.13 -15.11 7.52
CA ASP A 107 4.17 -15.46 8.51
C ASP A 107 4.02 -14.65 9.81
N ALA A 108 3.70 -13.34 9.73
CA ALA A 108 3.47 -12.51 10.91
C ALA A 108 2.29 -12.99 11.75
N GLY A 109 1.19 -13.38 11.11
CA GLY A 109 0.00 -13.89 11.80
C GLY A 109 0.24 -15.22 12.52
N ASP A 110 0.97 -16.14 11.88
CA ASP A 110 1.32 -17.44 12.47
C ASP A 110 2.37 -17.30 13.60
N SER A 111 3.35 -16.41 13.43
CA SER A 111 4.46 -16.21 14.37
C SER A 111 4.03 -15.73 15.74
N LYS A 112 2.86 -15.08 15.87
CA LYS A 112 2.32 -14.42 17.06
C LYS A 112 3.26 -13.36 17.66
N GLU A 113 4.25 -12.88 16.89
CA GLU A 113 5.12 -11.79 17.31
C GLU A 113 4.32 -10.49 17.53
N PRO A 114 4.55 -9.74 18.61
CA PRO A 114 3.96 -8.43 18.81
C PRO A 114 4.46 -7.45 17.75
N LEU A 115 3.64 -7.26 16.72
CA LEU A 115 3.88 -6.39 15.56
C LEU A 115 2.60 -5.61 15.25
N ILE A 116 2.69 -4.33 14.97
CA ILE A 116 1.56 -3.50 14.59
C ILE A 116 1.66 -3.18 13.09
N VAL A 117 0.76 -3.75 12.29
CA VAL A 117 0.59 -3.38 10.88
C VAL A 117 -0.50 -2.32 10.78
N ILE A 118 -0.16 -1.15 10.28
CA ILE A 118 -1.10 -0.04 10.05
C ILE A 118 -1.42 -0.03 8.56
N LEU A 119 -2.61 -0.51 8.21
CA LEU A 119 -3.12 -0.45 6.84
C LEU A 119 -3.76 0.91 6.60
N ASN A 120 -3.11 1.75 5.80
CA ASN A 120 -3.63 3.04 5.36
C ASN A 120 -4.45 2.86 4.07
N ASP A 121 -5.76 2.73 4.23
CA ASP A 121 -6.70 2.49 3.14
C ASP A 121 -7.33 3.81 2.67
N ASN A 122 -6.95 4.26 1.48
CA ASN A 122 -7.55 5.43 0.82
C ASN A 122 -8.30 5.05 -0.48
N GLY A 123 -8.31 3.76 -0.86
CA GLY A 123 -8.97 3.24 -2.05
C GLY A 123 -8.21 3.47 -3.35
N MET A 124 -6.97 3.91 -3.25
CA MET A 124 -6.16 4.31 -4.41
C MET A 124 -4.72 3.87 -4.24
N SER A 125 -4.14 3.39 -5.36
CA SER A 125 -2.69 3.36 -5.55
C SER A 125 -2.25 4.63 -6.30
N ILE A 126 -1.60 4.52 -7.45
CA ILE A 126 -1.45 5.66 -8.38
C ILE A 126 -2.82 6.01 -8.97
N THR A 127 -3.55 5.00 -9.41
CA THR A 127 -4.97 5.03 -9.83
C THR A 127 -5.83 4.27 -8.81
N LYS A 128 -7.10 3.99 -9.12
CA LYS A 128 -7.97 3.16 -8.29
C LYS A 128 -7.36 1.76 -8.11
N SER A 129 -7.28 1.28 -6.87
CA SER A 129 -6.72 -0.04 -6.56
C SER A 129 -7.51 -1.15 -7.25
N VAL A 130 -6.82 -2.12 -7.86
CA VAL A 130 -7.41 -3.23 -8.62
C VAL A 130 -7.21 -4.57 -7.91
N GLY A 131 -8.09 -5.54 -8.22
CA GLY A 131 -7.99 -6.92 -7.73
C GLY A 131 -8.95 -7.23 -6.58
N GLY A 132 -9.12 -8.53 -6.31
CA GLY A 132 -10.09 -9.05 -5.31
C GLY A 132 -9.91 -8.53 -3.90
N VAL A 133 -8.69 -8.18 -3.51
CA VAL A 133 -8.40 -7.59 -2.19
C VAL A 133 -8.84 -6.14 -2.14
N ALA A 134 -8.63 -5.37 -3.20
CA ALA A 134 -9.16 -4.00 -3.29
C ALA A 134 -10.70 -4.01 -3.19
N ASP A 135 -11.36 -4.97 -3.84
CA ASP A 135 -12.81 -5.17 -3.73
C ASP A 135 -13.24 -5.59 -2.33
N HIS A 136 -12.48 -6.46 -1.66
CA HIS A 136 -12.73 -6.85 -0.27
C HIS A 136 -12.66 -5.63 0.66
N LEU A 137 -11.62 -4.83 0.57
CA LEU A 137 -11.47 -3.59 1.33
C LEU A 137 -12.58 -2.57 0.99
N ALA A 138 -12.95 -2.45 -0.29
CA ALA A 138 -14.05 -1.58 -0.72
C ALA A 138 -15.39 -2.00 -0.08
N ARG A 139 -15.69 -3.30 -0.01
CA ARG A 139 -16.90 -3.83 0.69
C ARG A 139 -16.87 -3.54 2.19
N GLN A 140 -15.70 -3.60 2.83
CA GLN A 140 -15.53 -3.23 4.24
C GLN A 140 -15.81 -1.73 4.48
N ARG A 141 -15.50 -0.86 3.50
CA ARG A 141 -15.79 0.58 3.56
C ARG A 141 -17.29 0.89 3.60
N LEU A 142 -18.12 0.06 2.99
CA LEU A 142 -19.57 0.29 2.81
C LEU A 142 -20.44 -0.16 4.00
N LYS A 143 -19.87 -0.71 5.09
CA LYS A 143 -20.64 -1.22 6.25
C LYS A 143 -20.65 -0.29 7.47
N PRO A 144 -21.45 0.81 7.49
CA PRO A 144 -21.58 1.67 8.67
C PRO A 144 -22.38 1.02 9.82
N GLN A 145 -23.15 -0.03 9.54
CA GLN A 145 -24.11 -0.62 10.48
C GLN A 145 -23.43 -1.39 11.64
N TYR A 146 -22.27 -1.99 11.40
CA TYR A 146 -21.52 -2.72 12.42
C TYR A 146 -21.09 -1.85 13.60
N LEU A 147 -20.64 -0.63 13.35
CA LEU A 147 -20.21 0.32 14.39
C LEU A 147 -21.39 0.87 15.22
N ARG A 148 -22.58 0.96 14.62
CA ARG A 148 -23.80 1.37 15.33
C ARG A 148 -24.32 0.26 16.25
N PHE A 149 -24.31 -0.99 15.77
CA PHE A 149 -24.71 -2.16 16.54
C PHE A 149 -23.76 -2.39 17.73
N LYS A 150 -22.45 -2.31 17.55
CA LYS A 150 -21.45 -2.45 18.61
C LYS A 150 -21.58 -1.36 19.69
N ARG A 151 -21.94 -0.14 19.31
CA ARG A 151 -22.20 0.97 20.27
C ARG A 151 -23.50 0.76 21.05
N GLY A 152 -24.58 0.36 20.40
CA GLY A 152 -25.86 0.06 21.03
C GLY A 152 -25.77 -1.11 22.00
N TYR A 153 -25.17 -2.22 21.59
CA TYR A 153 -24.97 -3.42 22.41
C TYR A 153 -24.14 -3.13 23.68
N ARG A 154 -23.04 -2.40 23.54
CA ARG A 154 -22.16 -2.04 24.66
C ARG A 154 -22.84 -1.08 25.67
N LYS A 155 -23.72 -0.21 25.18
CA LYS A 155 -24.49 0.74 26.02
C LYS A 155 -25.59 0.03 26.82
N VAL A 156 -26.25 -0.96 26.22
CA VAL A 156 -27.34 -1.73 26.85
C VAL A 156 -26.79 -2.77 27.84
N MET A 157 -25.73 -3.51 27.47
CA MET A 157 -25.20 -4.61 28.31
C MET A 157 -24.25 -4.11 29.42
N GLY A 158 -23.69 -2.93 29.32
CA GLY A 158 -22.84 -2.31 30.37
C GLY A 158 -23.62 -1.63 31.51
N ALA A 159 -24.92 -1.39 31.34
CA ALA A 159 -25.72 -0.59 32.24
C ALA A 159 -26.29 -1.34 33.47
N THR A 160 -26.29 -2.68 33.48
CA THR A 160 -26.87 -3.48 34.56
C THR A 160 -25.91 -4.56 35.08
N ALA A 161 -26.00 -4.90 36.38
CA ALA A 161 -25.20 -5.96 37.04
C ALA A 161 -25.47 -7.35 36.42
N LEU A 162 -26.70 -7.60 35.99
CA LEU A 162 -27.14 -8.85 35.31
C LEU A 162 -26.51 -8.95 33.90
N GLY A 163 -26.36 -7.82 33.18
CA GLY A 163 -25.71 -7.74 31.86
C GLY A 163 -24.24 -8.11 31.91
N ARG A 164 -23.54 -7.89 33.01
CA ARG A 164 -22.11 -8.26 33.18
C ARG A 164 -21.91 -9.77 33.36
N GLY A 165 -22.84 -10.47 34.02
CA GLY A 165 -22.84 -11.94 34.13
C GLY A 165 -23.12 -12.60 32.78
N ILE A 166 -24.12 -12.12 32.06
CA ILE A 166 -24.51 -12.59 30.73
C ILE A 166 -23.37 -12.31 29.70
N TYR A 167 -22.63 -11.22 29.87
CA TYR A 167 -21.49 -10.87 28.99
C TYR A 167 -20.40 -11.95 28.98
N LYS A 168 -20.11 -12.60 30.12
CA LYS A 168 -19.15 -13.71 30.22
C LYS A 168 -19.63 -15.01 29.55
N VAL A 169 -20.92 -15.34 29.67
CA VAL A 169 -21.50 -16.53 29.04
C VAL A 169 -21.71 -16.33 27.53
N THR A 170 -22.12 -15.14 27.11
CA THR A 170 -22.35 -14.81 25.70
C THR A 170 -21.07 -14.63 24.89
N HIS A 171 -19.87 -14.65 25.51
CA HIS A 171 -18.63 -14.57 24.77
C HIS A 171 -18.44 -15.77 23.82
N LYS A 172 -18.81 -16.98 24.24
CA LYS A 172 -18.82 -18.20 23.40
C LYS A 172 -19.92 -18.16 22.33
N VAL A 173 -21.13 -17.73 22.72
CA VAL A 173 -22.25 -17.57 21.77
C VAL A 173 -22.01 -16.41 20.81
N LYS A 174 -21.35 -15.36 21.27
CA LYS A 174 -20.94 -14.20 20.43
C LYS A 174 -19.91 -14.58 19.37
N THR A 175 -18.98 -15.47 19.66
CA THR A 175 -18.03 -16.00 18.66
C THR A 175 -18.79 -16.78 17.58
N ALA A 176 -19.68 -17.68 17.95
CA ALA A 176 -20.50 -18.46 17.01
C ALA A 176 -21.45 -17.58 16.17
N ILE A 177 -22.08 -16.56 16.76
CA ILE A 177 -22.91 -15.58 16.03
C ILE A 177 -22.06 -14.66 15.15
N LYS A 178 -20.85 -14.28 15.61
CA LYS A 178 -19.89 -13.51 14.81
C LYS A 178 -19.42 -14.29 13.58
N GLU A 179 -19.16 -15.58 13.77
CA GLU A 179 -18.74 -16.48 12.69
C GLU A 179 -19.86 -16.76 11.66
N THR A 180 -21.12 -16.76 12.10
CA THR A 180 -22.28 -17.06 11.24
C THR A 180 -22.85 -15.83 10.53
N LEU A 181 -22.77 -14.64 11.15
CA LEU A 181 -23.43 -13.42 10.65
C LEU A 181 -22.46 -12.33 10.15
N LEU A 182 -21.18 -12.42 10.43
CA LEU A 182 -20.15 -11.51 9.97
C LEU A 182 -19.07 -12.33 9.27
N PRO A 183 -18.81 -12.09 7.97
CA PRO A 183 -17.64 -12.71 7.36
C PRO A 183 -16.41 -12.32 8.18
N CYS A 184 -15.67 -13.33 8.69
CA CYS A 184 -14.35 -13.13 9.26
C CYS A 184 -13.56 -12.20 8.35
N SER A 185 -12.82 -11.25 8.91
CA SER A 185 -11.93 -10.48 8.06
C SER A 185 -10.77 -11.40 7.66
N LEU A 186 -10.33 -11.32 6.43
CA LEU A 186 -9.16 -12.04 5.92
C LEU A 186 -7.98 -11.99 6.92
N PHE A 187 -7.79 -10.87 7.59
CA PHE A 187 -6.71 -10.66 8.53
C PHE A 187 -6.90 -11.39 9.88
N GLU A 188 -8.16 -11.55 10.33
CA GLU A 188 -8.45 -12.36 11.53
C GLU A 188 -8.17 -13.84 11.26
N ASP A 189 -8.50 -14.31 10.04
CA ASP A 189 -8.22 -15.69 9.61
C ASP A 189 -6.69 -15.95 9.47
N MET A 190 -5.93 -14.91 9.11
CA MET A 190 -4.47 -14.96 9.11
C MET A 190 -3.84 -14.88 10.51
N GLY A 191 -4.62 -14.72 11.58
CA GLY A 191 -4.12 -14.71 12.97
C GLY A 191 -3.90 -13.33 13.57
N PHE A 192 -4.28 -12.24 12.88
CA PHE A 192 -4.17 -10.89 13.43
C PHE A 192 -5.32 -10.50 14.35
N THR A 193 -5.03 -9.72 15.38
CA THR A 193 -6.07 -8.93 16.05
C THR A 193 -6.43 -7.74 15.15
N TYR A 194 -7.60 -7.80 14.51
CA TYR A 194 -8.06 -6.75 13.61
C TYR A 194 -8.75 -5.61 14.36
N LEU A 195 -8.27 -4.38 14.15
CA LEU A 195 -8.82 -3.14 14.70
C LEU A 195 -9.23 -2.21 13.55
N GLY A 196 -10.51 -1.99 13.38
CA GLY A 196 -10.98 -1.05 12.35
C GLY A 196 -12.25 -1.50 11.60
N PRO A 197 -12.54 -0.88 10.44
CA PRO A 197 -11.88 0.33 9.92
C PRO A 197 -12.20 1.58 10.75
N VAL A 198 -11.22 2.48 10.89
CA VAL A 198 -11.34 3.73 11.66
C VAL A 198 -10.99 4.95 10.81
N ASP A 199 -11.53 6.12 11.17
CA ASP A 199 -11.20 7.36 10.49
C ASP A 199 -9.75 7.77 10.80
N GLY A 200 -8.93 7.88 9.74
CA GLY A 200 -7.52 8.25 9.80
C GLY A 200 -7.26 9.73 10.03
N HIS A 201 -8.30 10.56 9.94
CA HIS A 201 -8.22 11.99 10.22
C HIS A 201 -8.62 12.34 11.67
N ASP A 202 -9.14 11.37 12.45
CA ASP A 202 -9.37 11.53 13.89
C ASP A 202 -8.13 11.13 14.70
N VAL A 203 -7.20 12.10 14.86
CA VAL A 203 -5.93 11.90 15.58
C VAL A 203 -6.17 11.41 17.02
N LYS A 204 -7.18 11.96 17.73
CA LYS A 204 -7.46 11.58 19.14
C LYS A 204 -7.89 10.12 19.24
N ARG A 205 -8.72 9.65 18.31
CA ARG A 205 -9.17 8.26 18.26
C ARG A 205 -8.03 7.31 17.86
N LEU A 206 -7.23 7.70 16.86
CA LEU A 206 -6.06 6.92 16.43
C LEU A 206 -5.05 6.77 17.56
N THR A 207 -4.72 7.86 18.28
CA THR A 207 -3.81 7.81 19.44
C THR A 207 -4.28 6.82 20.51
N ARG A 208 -5.59 6.78 20.81
CA ARG A 208 -6.16 5.82 21.77
C ARG A 208 -6.06 4.37 21.28
N LEU A 209 -6.32 4.14 19.99
CA LEU A 209 -6.25 2.81 19.39
C LEU A 209 -4.80 2.31 19.26
N LEU A 210 -3.85 3.18 18.94
CA LEU A 210 -2.44 2.86 18.89
C LEU A 210 -1.88 2.51 20.28
N LYS A 211 -2.27 3.23 21.34
CA LYS A 211 -1.95 2.85 22.72
C LYS A 211 -2.51 1.47 23.06
N TYR A 212 -3.77 1.20 22.71
CA TYR A 212 -4.37 -0.11 22.92
C TYR A 212 -3.67 -1.22 22.13
N ALA A 213 -3.33 -0.96 20.84
CA ALA A 213 -2.60 -1.90 20.00
C ALA A 213 -1.21 -2.24 20.54
N ARG A 214 -0.50 -1.24 21.09
CA ARG A 214 0.82 -1.41 21.72
C ARG A 214 0.78 -2.39 22.91
N ASP A 215 -0.30 -2.35 23.69
CA ASP A 215 -0.43 -3.13 24.90
C ASP A 215 -0.95 -4.57 24.63
N LEU A 216 -1.30 -4.89 23.36
CA LEU A 216 -1.70 -6.24 22.95
C LEU A 216 -0.47 -7.14 22.74
N LYS A 217 -0.65 -8.41 23.12
CA LYS A 217 0.33 -9.47 22.84
C LYS A 217 -0.04 -10.17 21.53
N GLY A 218 0.89 -10.19 20.58
CA GLY A 218 0.69 -10.77 19.25
C GLY A 218 0.48 -9.73 18.15
N PRO A 219 0.30 -10.19 16.90
CA PRO A 219 0.19 -9.30 15.74
C PRO A 219 -1.14 -8.56 15.71
N VAL A 220 -1.08 -7.27 15.42
CA VAL A 220 -2.24 -6.39 15.31
C VAL A 220 -2.29 -5.77 13.92
N LEU A 221 -3.45 -5.78 13.27
CA LEU A 221 -3.70 -5.02 12.06
C LEU A 221 -4.69 -3.88 12.36
N LEU A 222 -4.19 -2.66 12.32
CA LEU A 222 -4.99 -1.45 12.47
C LEU A 222 -5.36 -0.92 11.09
N HIS A 223 -6.63 -1.10 10.70
CA HIS A 223 -7.16 -0.62 9.43
C HIS A 223 -7.64 0.83 9.56
N VAL A 224 -6.97 1.72 8.86
CA VAL A 224 -7.19 3.18 8.92
C VAL A 224 -7.69 3.65 7.57
N ARG A 225 -8.83 4.34 7.54
CA ARG A 225 -9.39 4.94 6.32
C ARG A 225 -8.98 6.40 6.22
N THR A 226 -8.41 6.76 5.09
CA THR A 226 -8.02 8.15 4.81
C THR A 226 -8.60 8.64 3.48
N VAL A 227 -8.54 9.94 3.28
CA VAL A 227 -8.84 10.60 2.01
C VAL A 227 -7.53 11.15 1.47
N LYS A 228 -7.12 10.70 0.28
CA LYS A 228 -5.91 11.18 -0.39
C LYS A 228 -6.01 12.67 -0.69
N GLY A 229 -4.99 13.44 -0.34
CA GLY A 229 -4.99 14.90 -0.52
C GLY A 229 -5.78 15.68 0.54
N LYS A 230 -6.29 15.04 1.61
CA LYS A 230 -7.11 15.66 2.65
C LYS A 230 -6.48 16.93 3.24
N GLY A 231 -7.25 18.02 3.20
CA GLY A 231 -6.82 19.34 3.66
C GLY A 231 -6.33 20.26 2.55
N TYR A 232 -6.20 19.76 1.31
CA TYR A 232 -5.87 20.56 0.14
C TYR A 232 -6.85 20.27 -1.00
N THR A 233 -7.81 21.18 -1.19
CA THR A 233 -8.95 20.98 -2.10
C THR A 233 -8.57 20.58 -3.53
N PRO A 234 -7.53 21.16 -4.18
CA PRO A 234 -7.12 20.70 -5.51
C PRO A 234 -6.71 19.22 -5.54
N ALA A 235 -5.98 18.75 -4.51
CA ALA A 235 -5.56 17.36 -4.41
C ALA A 235 -6.71 16.40 -4.03
N GLU A 236 -7.68 16.84 -3.23
CA GLU A 236 -8.89 16.07 -2.94
C GLU A 236 -9.74 15.83 -4.20
N ARG A 237 -9.78 16.82 -5.12
CA ARG A 237 -10.53 16.75 -6.39
C ARG A 237 -9.82 15.92 -7.45
N ASN A 238 -8.48 15.97 -7.50
CA ASN A 238 -7.65 15.32 -8.52
C ASN A 238 -6.50 14.52 -7.88
N PRO A 239 -6.79 13.49 -7.07
CA PRO A 239 -5.78 12.78 -6.26
C PRO A 239 -4.72 12.06 -7.11
N ASP A 240 -5.03 11.68 -8.35
CA ASP A 240 -4.10 11.02 -9.26
C ASP A 240 -3.02 11.99 -9.75
N GLN A 241 -3.42 13.23 -10.10
CA GLN A 241 -2.52 14.28 -10.54
C GLN A 241 -1.52 14.65 -9.45
N PHE A 242 -1.97 14.67 -8.18
CA PHE A 242 -1.13 15.02 -7.04
C PHE A 242 -0.39 13.84 -6.40
N HIS A 243 -0.48 12.64 -6.97
CA HIS A 243 0.30 11.50 -6.48
C HIS A 243 1.80 11.67 -6.69
N GLY A 244 2.21 12.22 -7.83
CA GLY A 244 3.62 12.49 -8.16
C GLY A 244 3.71 13.79 -8.95
N VAL A 245 3.22 14.89 -8.35
CA VAL A 245 3.15 16.19 -8.99
C VAL A 245 4.53 16.87 -9.06
N GLY A 246 4.82 17.53 -10.19
CA GLY A 246 5.94 18.44 -10.33
C GLY A 246 5.70 19.78 -9.62
N ARG A 247 6.38 20.84 -10.05
CA ARG A 247 6.13 22.20 -9.51
C ARG A 247 4.72 22.65 -9.89
N PHE A 248 3.99 23.22 -8.92
CA PHE A 248 2.64 23.72 -9.11
C PHE A 248 2.39 24.98 -8.26
N CYS A 249 1.39 25.76 -8.64
CA CYS A 249 0.93 26.91 -7.86
C CYS A 249 0.08 26.40 -6.68
N VAL A 250 0.49 26.72 -5.46
CA VAL A 250 -0.18 26.21 -4.23
C VAL A 250 -1.60 26.77 -4.11
N GLU A 251 -1.85 28.00 -4.54
CA GLU A 251 -3.14 28.68 -4.42
C GLU A 251 -4.19 28.09 -5.37
N THR A 252 -3.79 27.75 -6.59
CA THR A 252 -4.70 27.28 -7.64
C THR A 252 -4.67 25.74 -7.85
N GLY A 253 -3.56 25.10 -7.49
CA GLY A 253 -3.29 23.70 -7.80
C GLY A 253 -2.85 23.46 -9.25
N GLU A 254 -2.62 24.52 -10.05
CA GLU A 254 -2.19 24.39 -11.42
C GLU A 254 -0.73 23.93 -11.51
N VAL A 255 -0.52 22.82 -12.23
CA VAL A 255 0.82 22.29 -12.49
C VAL A 255 1.53 23.18 -13.49
N LEU A 256 2.71 23.65 -13.12
CA LEU A 256 3.57 24.42 -14.02
C LEU A 256 4.08 23.46 -15.11
N LYS A 257 3.53 23.60 -16.33
CA LYS A 257 3.84 22.71 -17.45
C LYS A 257 5.32 22.76 -17.81
N GLY A 258 6.01 21.62 -17.67
CA GLY A 258 7.21 21.34 -18.42
C GLY A 258 6.78 21.00 -19.85
N GLY A 259 7.29 21.74 -20.86
CA GLY A 259 6.91 21.50 -22.24
C GLY A 259 7.69 20.36 -22.86
N GLY A 260 7.04 19.60 -23.73
CA GLY A 260 7.65 18.67 -24.67
C GLY A 260 7.00 17.27 -24.69
N THR A 261 7.11 16.64 -25.85
CA THR A 261 6.74 15.22 -26.03
C THR A 261 7.80 14.36 -25.35
N ASN A 262 7.39 13.42 -24.51
CA ASN A 262 8.29 12.44 -23.87
C ASN A 262 8.20 11.07 -24.55
N PHE A 263 9.18 10.21 -24.30
CA PHE A 263 9.26 8.88 -24.89
C PHE A 263 8.04 8.02 -24.55
N SER A 264 7.51 8.09 -23.33
CA SER A 264 6.32 7.33 -22.92
C SER A 264 5.09 7.71 -23.75
N ALA A 265 4.91 8.99 -24.09
CA ALA A 265 3.80 9.45 -24.94
C ALA A 265 3.94 8.94 -26.38
N VAL A 266 5.15 8.97 -26.95
CA VAL A 266 5.43 8.42 -28.28
C VAL A 266 5.21 6.92 -28.31
N PHE A 267 5.71 6.20 -27.30
CA PHE A 267 5.51 4.77 -27.13
C PHE A 267 4.02 4.40 -27.11
N GLY A 268 3.21 5.04 -26.24
CA GLY A 268 1.78 4.73 -26.14
C GLY A 268 1.02 5.00 -27.43
N GLN A 269 1.33 6.09 -28.16
CA GLN A 269 0.73 6.40 -29.46
C GLN A 269 1.11 5.36 -30.52
N THR A 270 2.38 4.96 -30.58
CA THR A 270 2.88 3.96 -31.53
C THR A 270 2.25 2.60 -31.24
N LEU A 271 2.17 2.21 -29.97
CA LEU A 271 1.54 0.94 -29.56
C LEU A 271 0.05 0.89 -29.98
N CYS A 272 -0.68 2.01 -29.89
CA CYS A 272 -2.05 2.10 -30.36
C CYS A 272 -2.15 1.85 -31.88
N LYS A 273 -1.27 2.42 -32.70
CA LYS A 273 -1.24 2.21 -34.15
C LYS A 273 -0.95 0.74 -34.48
N MET A 274 0.04 0.15 -33.83
CA MET A 274 0.35 -1.28 -34.04
C MET A 274 -0.81 -2.19 -33.64
N ALA A 275 -1.52 -1.86 -32.57
CA ALA A 275 -2.67 -2.64 -32.11
C ALA A 275 -3.92 -2.53 -33.02
N GLU A 276 -4.00 -1.51 -33.86
CA GLU A 276 -5.01 -1.42 -34.93
C GLU A 276 -4.73 -2.45 -36.03
N GLU A 277 -3.47 -2.68 -36.33
CA GLU A 277 -3.02 -3.58 -37.40
C GLU A 277 -2.95 -5.04 -36.94
N ASP A 278 -2.54 -5.30 -35.68
CA ASP A 278 -2.43 -6.65 -35.13
C ASP A 278 -3.30 -6.84 -33.88
N PRO A 279 -4.39 -7.65 -33.99
CA PRO A 279 -5.29 -7.90 -32.87
C PRO A 279 -4.67 -8.76 -31.75
N ARG A 280 -3.53 -9.41 -31.98
CA ARG A 280 -2.84 -10.20 -30.97
C ARG A 280 -2.09 -9.33 -29.96
N LEU A 281 -1.83 -8.05 -30.29
CA LEU A 281 -1.08 -7.16 -29.42
C LEU A 281 -1.93 -6.74 -28.22
N CYS A 282 -1.41 -6.97 -27.03
CA CYS A 282 -2.01 -6.54 -25.76
C CYS A 282 -0.98 -5.81 -24.89
N ALA A 283 -1.45 -4.91 -24.04
CA ALA A 283 -0.62 -4.11 -23.16
C ALA A 283 -0.87 -4.47 -21.69
N ILE A 284 0.21 -4.64 -20.95
CA ILE A 284 0.20 -4.96 -19.51
C ILE A 284 0.97 -3.88 -18.77
N THR A 285 0.53 -3.53 -17.56
CA THR A 285 1.28 -2.68 -16.64
C THR A 285 1.02 -3.09 -15.19
N ALA A 286 1.86 -2.62 -14.28
CA ALA A 286 1.74 -2.89 -12.85
C ALA A 286 1.55 -1.57 -12.08
N ALA A 287 0.32 -1.03 -12.10
CA ALA A 287 -0.09 0.24 -11.50
C ALA A 287 0.66 1.49 -12.08
N MET A 288 1.15 1.40 -13.32
CA MET A 288 1.94 2.47 -13.97
C MET A 288 1.31 2.99 -15.26
N GLN A 289 0.01 2.80 -15.48
CA GLN A 289 -0.70 3.14 -16.71
C GLN A 289 -0.36 4.54 -17.24
N GLY A 290 -0.51 5.58 -16.42
CA GLY A 290 -0.26 6.96 -16.82
C GLY A 290 1.21 7.25 -17.06
N GLY A 291 2.08 6.72 -16.20
CA GLY A 291 3.52 6.95 -16.26
C GLY A 291 4.22 6.30 -17.44
N THR A 292 3.70 5.19 -17.95
CA THR A 292 4.20 4.46 -19.13
C THR A 292 3.51 4.86 -20.44
N GLY A 293 2.61 5.85 -20.41
CA GLY A 293 1.93 6.37 -21.60
C GLY A 293 0.76 5.54 -22.12
N LEU A 294 0.27 4.56 -21.34
CA LEU A 294 -0.76 3.61 -21.79
C LEU A 294 -2.22 4.11 -21.65
N ASN A 295 -2.46 5.36 -21.24
CA ASN A 295 -3.81 5.89 -21.05
C ASN A 295 -4.68 5.78 -22.32
N THR A 296 -4.12 6.14 -23.49
CA THR A 296 -4.82 6.07 -24.77
C THR A 296 -5.09 4.63 -25.17
N PHE A 297 -4.12 3.72 -24.95
CA PHE A 297 -4.28 2.30 -25.23
C PHE A 297 -5.42 1.70 -24.40
N ALA A 298 -5.42 1.94 -23.09
CA ALA A 298 -6.47 1.45 -22.18
C ALA A 298 -7.87 1.94 -22.56
N ALA A 299 -8.00 3.19 -23.02
CA ALA A 299 -9.26 3.75 -23.46
C ALA A 299 -9.76 3.17 -24.80
N ARG A 300 -8.84 2.89 -25.73
CA ARG A 300 -9.17 2.40 -27.08
C ARG A 300 -9.33 0.89 -27.17
N PHE A 301 -8.56 0.15 -26.37
CA PHE A 301 -8.50 -1.31 -26.40
C PHE A 301 -8.68 -1.93 -25.00
N PRO A 302 -9.83 -1.66 -24.30
CA PRO A 302 -10.02 -2.07 -22.91
C PRO A 302 -9.91 -3.59 -22.71
N ASP A 303 -10.34 -4.40 -23.70
CA ASP A 303 -10.28 -5.87 -23.65
C ASP A 303 -8.86 -6.44 -23.86
N ARG A 304 -7.92 -5.60 -24.25
CA ARG A 304 -6.52 -5.95 -24.50
C ARG A 304 -5.56 -5.18 -23.60
N PHE A 305 -6.08 -4.51 -22.58
CA PHE A 305 -5.30 -3.78 -21.59
C PHE A 305 -5.47 -4.40 -20.20
N PHE A 306 -4.36 -4.67 -19.53
CA PHE A 306 -4.34 -5.32 -18.21
C PHE A 306 -3.46 -4.54 -17.24
N ASP A 307 -4.06 -3.90 -16.25
CA ASP A 307 -3.35 -3.37 -15.08
C ASP A 307 -3.49 -4.37 -13.94
N VAL A 308 -2.39 -4.95 -13.53
CA VAL A 308 -2.35 -6.01 -12.50
C VAL A 308 -2.15 -5.46 -11.07
N GLY A 309 -2.16 -4.15 -10.89
CA GLY A 309 -1.78 -3.54 -9.62
C GLY A 309 -0.27 -3.62 -9.38
N ILE A 310 0.19 -3.45 -8.13
CA ILE A 310 1.63 -3.53 -7.80
C ILE A 310 2.04 -5.01 -7.70
N ALA A 311 2.14 -5.68 -8.85
CA ALA A 311 2.40 -7.12 -8.95
C ALA A 311 3.25 -7.46 -10.19
N GLU A 312 4.47 -6.95 -10.25
CA GLU A 312 5.35 -7.07 -11.42
C GLU A 312 5.67 -8.52 -11.78
N GLY A 313 5.92 -9.38 -10.78
CA GLY A 313 6.15 -10.81 -11.01
C GLY A 313 4.95 -11.50 -11.64
N HIS A 314 3.74 -11.20 -11.18
CA HIS A 314 2.50 -11.68 -11.79
C HIS A 314 2.36 -11.20 -13.23
N ALA A 315 2.67 -9.92 -13.51
CA ALA A 315 2.63 -9.36 -14.87
C ALA A 315 3.50 -10.14 -15.84
N VAL A 316 4.74 -10.49 -15.44
CA VAL A 316 5.68 -11.26 -16.29
C VAL A 316 5.16 -12.68 -16.52
N ALA A 317 4.78 -13.40 -15.46
CA ALA A 317 4.28 -14.77 -15.58
C ALA A 317 2.98 -14.83 -16.41
N MET A 318 2.06 -13.86 -16.22
CA MET A 318 0.85 -13.75 -17.05
C MET A 318 1.17 -13.45 -18.51
N SER A 319 2.14 -12.55 -18.78
CA SER A 319 2.61 -12.26 -20.14
C SER A 319 3.18 -13.50 -20.82
N ALA A 320 3.94 -14.33 -20.09
CA ALA A 320 4.44 -15.60 -20.61
C ALA A 320 3.30 -16.54 -21.00
N GLY A 321 2.26 -16.67 -20.15
CA GLY A 321 1.07 -17.44 -20.46
C GLY A 321 0.33 -16.95 -21.70
N MET A 322 0.18 -15.63 -21.87
CA MET A 322 -0.43 -15.00 -23.04
C MET A 322 0.39 -15.26 -24.32
N ALA A 323 1.71 -15.10 -24.26
CA ALA A 323 2.60 -15.38 -25.38
C ALA A 323 2.54 -16.85 -25.81
N LYS A 324 2.46 -17.77 -24.84
CA LYS A 324 2.30 -19.21 -25.09
C LYS A 324 1.02 -19.54 -25.87
N GLN A 325 -0.03 -18.71 -25.73
CA GLN A 325 -1.30 -18.83 -26.43
C GLN A 325 -1.38 -17.99 -27.72
N GLY A 326 -0.26 -17.44 -28.20
CA GLY A 326 -0.14 -16.75 -29.48
C GLY A 326 -0.45 -15.26 -29.44
N MET A 327 -0.61 -14.64 -28.26
CA MET A 327 -0.69 -13.18 -28.12
C MET A 327 0.70 -12.55 -28.20
N ILE A 328 0.76 -11.25 -28.42
CA ILE A 328 1.97 -10.43 -28.36
C ILE A 328 1.84 -9.47 -27.17
N PRO A 329 2.20 -9.92 -25.97
CA PRO A 329 2.10 -9.08 -24.77
C PRO A 329 3.26 -8.09 -24.72
N VAL A 330 2.91 -6.83 -24.41
CA VAL A 330 3.84 -5.72 -24.17
C VAL A 330 3.67 -5.29 -22.72
N PHE A 331 4.65 -5.66 -21.88
CA PHE A 331 4.67 -5.26 -20.49
C PHE A 331 5.46 -3.95 -20.31
N ALA A 332 4.75 -2.86 -20.01
CA ALA A 332 5.32 -1.55 -19.77
C ALA A 332 5.52 -1.31 -18.28
N VAL A 333 6.78 -1.07 -17.88
CA VAL A 333 7.22 -1.06 -16.48
C VAL A 333 8.41 -0.13 -16.29
N TYR A 334 8.54 0.48 -15.10
CA TYR A 334 9.75 1.22 -14.75
C TYR A 334 10.91 0.27 -14.45
N SER A 335 12.11 0.65 -14.88
CA SER A 335 13.32 -0.19 -14.74
C SER A 335 13.56 -0.66 -13.30
N SER A 336 13.43 0.22 -12.32
CA SER A 336 13.62 -0.10 -10.90
C SER A 336 12.64 -1.13 -10.38
N PHE A 337 11.43 -1.21 -10.94
CA PHE A 337 10.39 -2.13 -10.47
C PHE A 337 10.45 -3.48 -11.19
N LEU A 338 10.97 -3.52 -12.42
CA LEU A 338 11.20 -4.77 -13.14
C LEU A 338 12.17 -5.70 -12.40
N GLN A 339 13.06 -5.19 -11.56
CA GLN A 339 13.98 -5.99 -10.74
C GLN A 339 13.25 -7.05 -9.91
N ARG A 340 12.02 -6.77 -9.47
CA ARG A 340 11.20 -7.69 -8.67
C ARG A 340 10.78 -8.94 -9.45
N ALA A 341 10.78 -8.88 -10.76
CA ALA A 341 10.35 -9.95 -11.66
C ALA A 341 11.54 -10.66 -12.36
N TYR A 342 12.76 -10.49 -11.86
CA TYR A 342 13.96 -11.02 -12.50
C TYR A 342 13.93 -12.54 -12.67
N ASP A 343 13.50 -13.26 -11.65
CA ASP A 343 13.36 -14.73 -11.69
C ASP A 343 12.33 -15.16 -12.75
N MET A 344 11.15 -14.54 -12.77
CA MET A 344 10.08 -14.82 -13.75
C MET A 344 10.50 -14.48 -15.18
N LEU A 345 11.32 -13.43 -15.36
CA LEU A 345 11.91 -13.10 -16.66
C LEU A 345 12.76 -14.24 -17.21
N ILE A 346 13.61 -14.81 -16.38
CA ILE A 346 14.49 -15.92 -16.77
C ILE A 346 13.67 -17.19 -16.96
N HIS A 347 12.95 -17.60 -15.90
CA HIS A 347 12.30 -18.91 -15.87
C HIS A 347 11.08 -18.99 -16.79
N ASP A 348 10.16 -18.00 -16.70
CA ASP A 348 8.87 -18.10 -17.37
C ASP A 348 8.90 -17.62 -18.82
N VAL A 349 9.85 -16.73 -19.18
CA VAL A 349 9.94 -16.16 -20.52
C VAL A 349 11.17 -16.66 -21.27
N ALA A 350 12.37 -16.38 -20.75
CA ALA A 350 13.60 -16.59 -21.52
C ALA A 350 13.91 -18.07 -21.75
N LEU A 351 13.82 -18.93 -20.73
CA LEU A 351 14.05 -20.37 -20.86
C LEU A 351 13.07 -21.06 -21.82
N GLN A 352 11.86 -20.50 -21.97
CA GLN A 352 10.87 -21.03 -22.90
C GLN A 352 10.91 -20.37 -24.28
N GLY A 353 11.79 -19.39 -24.52
CA GLY A 353 11.90 -18.65 -25.78
C GLY A 353 10.61 -17.95 -26.19
N LEU A 354 9.82 -17.44 -25.22
CA LEU A 354 8.53 -16.82 -25.48
C LEU A 354 8.68 -15.37 -25.94
N HIS A 355 7.83 -14.96 -26.89
CA HIS A 355 7.82 -13.61 -27.43
C HIS A 355 7.03 -12.67 -26.52
N VAL A 356 7.69 -12.10 -25.51
CA VAL A 356 7.19 -11.05 -24.63
C VAL A 356 8.03 -9.80 -24.85
N VAL A 357 7.38 -8.65 -25.05
CA VAL A 357 8.04 -7.35 -25.18
C VAL A 357 8.04 -6.63 -23.83
N PHE A 358 9.23 -6.27 -23.34
CA PHE A 358 9.41 -5.49 -22.12
C PHE A 358 9.72 -4.03 -22.49
N ALA A 359 8.74 -3.13 -22.35
CA ALA A 359 8.91 -1.70 -22.54
C ALA A 359 9.38 -1.07 -21.22
N ILE A 360 10.70 -0.95 -21.08
CA ILE A 360 11.34 -0.50 -19.83
C ILE A 360 11.46 1.01 -19.87
N ASP A 361 10.62 1.68 -19.08
CA ASP A 361 10.61 3.14 -18.92
C ASP A 361 11.53 3.57 -17.77
N ARG A 362 11.97 4.85 -17.81
CA ARG A 362 12.84 5.45 -16.77
C ARG A 362 14.10 4.65 -16.49
N ALA A 363 14.74 4.17 -17.56
CA ALA A 363 15.98 3.36 -17.48
C ALA A 363 17.26 4.21 -17.34
N GLY A 364 17.14 5.53 -17.19
CA GLY A 364 18.27 6.43 -16.96
C GLY A 364 18.62 6.56 -15.47
N LEU A 365 19.63 7.38 -15.20
CA LEU A 365 19.99 7.77 -13.83
C LEU A 365 18.88 8.65 -13.24
N VAL A 366 18.54 8.38 -11.98
CA VAL A 366 17.59 9.16 -11.20
C VAL A 366 18.28 9.75 -9.98
N GLY A 367 17.89 10.97 -9.59
CA GLY A 367 18.45 11.68 -8.45
C GLY A 367 17.96 11.16 -7.11
#